data_3ec0d4c126d91b867d4e94ecfa72b020
#
_entry.id   3ec0d4c126d91b867d4e94ecfa72b020
#
_cell.length_a   1.000
_cell.length_b   1.000
_cell.length_c   1.000
_cell.angle_alpha   90.00
_cell.angle_beta   90.00
_cell.angle_gamma   90.00
#
_symmetry.space_group_name_H-M   'P 1'
#
loop_
_entity.id
_entity.type
_entity.pdbx_description
1 polymer ?
#
loop_
_entity_poly.entity_id
_entity_poly.type
_entity_poly.pdbx_seq_one_letter_code
_entity_poly.pdbx_strand_id
1 'polypeptide(L)'
;MTMTRILSALCSLFLALPAMAQDSAGSIEERLQRVEDELAIRRVLVAYSATQDARDYAGYAALFAREGEWVNGNNAYKGRDAIYNMLVGLYGEPPEGYVNNESYHISTNFQVTLQGDRATARSRHLLIMRGPNGEPTPMLGGRYEDEFIREDGEWKILRRVDYPVMPTQEEWMQFITTLRSAQ
;
A
#
# COMPACT_ATOMS: atom_id res chain seq x y z
N MET A 1 -27.33 27.29 -86.23
CA MET A 1 -27.94 27.39 -84.90
C MET A 1 -27.37 26.26 -84.05
N THR A 2 -26.37 26.54 -83.23
CA THR A 2 -25.68 25.56 -82.41
C THR A 2 -25.84 25.98 -80.98
N MET A 3 -26.59 25.17 -80.18
CA MET A 3 -26.80 25.38 -78.75
C MET A 3 -25.65 24.75 -77.97
N THR A 4 -24.89 25.57 -77.27
CA THR A 4 -23.84 25.17 -76.38
C THR A 4 -24.45 24.82 -75.00
N ARG A 5 -24.32 23.58 -74.60
CA ARG A 5 -24.67 23.12 -73.22
C ARG A 5 -23.53 23.40 -72.26
N ILE A 6 -23.77 24.22 -71.27
CA ILE A 6 -22.86 24.45 -70.13
C ILE A 6 -23.12 23.37 -69.06
N LEU A 7 -22.12 22.54 -68.81
CA LEU A 7 -22.15 21.53 -67.77
C LEU A 7 -21.54 22.15 -66.47
N SER A 8 -22.40 22.41 -65.49
CA SER A 8 -21.96 22.87 -64.21
C SER A 8 -21.49 21.67 -63.32
N ALA A 9 -20.20 21.58 -63.07
CA ALA A 9 -19.63 20.62 -62.11
C ALA A 9 -19.71 21.18 -60.69
N LEU A 10 -20.59 20.60 -59.85
CA LEU A 10 -20.62 20.84 -58.45
C LEU A 10 -19.47 20.05 -57.83
N CYS A 11 -18.44 20.75 -57.37
CA CYS A 11 -17.34 20.16 -56.61
C CYS A 11 -17.75 20.13 -55.13
N SER A 12 -18.18 18.95 -54.63
CA SER A 12 -18.49 18.75 -53.21
C SER A 12 -17.20 18.65 -52.42
N LEU A 13 -16.87 19.69 -51.71
CA LEU A 13 -15.72 19.74 -50.80
C LEU A 13 -16.09 19.00 -49.51
N PHE A 14 -15.71 17.73 -49.37
CA PHE A 14 -15.76 17.01 -48.10
C PHE A 14 -14.68 17.56 -47.19
N LEU A 15 -15.06 18.40 -46.24
CA LEU A 15 -14.22 18.71 -45.08
C LEU A 15 -14.10 17.46 -44.21
N ALA A 16 -13.02 16.73 -44.36
CA ALA A 16 -12.61 15.73 -43.36
C ALA A 16 -12.21 16.48 -42.07
N LEU A 17 -13.08 16.48 -41.07
CA LEU A 17 -12.72 16.85 -39.72
C LEU A 17 -11.64 15.87 -39.25
N PRO A 18 -10.47 16.36 -38.71
CA PRO A 18 -9.53 15.48 -38.12
C PRO A 18 -10.23 14.79 -36.93
N ALA A 19 -10.28 13.46 -36.93
CA ALA A 19 -10.61 12.68 -35.74
C ALA A 19 -9.59 13.08 -34.70
N MET A 20 -10.02 13.89 -33.73
CA MET A 20 -9.25 14.13 -32.55
C MET A 20 -8.91 12.76 -31.98
N ALA A 21 -7.62 12.42 -31.95
CA ALA A 21 -7.14 11.24 -31.24
C ALA A 21 -7.69 11.35 -29.80
N GLN A 22 -8.70 10.54 -29.52
CA GLN A 22 -9.17 10.36 -28.15
C GLN A 22 -7.99 9.78 -27.41
N ASP A 23 -7.36 10.64 -26.59
CA ASP A 23 -6.33 10.23 -25.65
C ASP A 23 -6.82 8.97 -24.94
N SER A 24 -5.96 7.97 -24.82
CA SER A 24 -6.21 6.65 -24.25
C SER A 24 -6.43 6.66 -22.72
N ALA A 25 -6.97 7.73 -22.19
CA ALA A 25 -7.54 7.80 -20.86
C ALA A 25 -8.90 7.13 -20.92
N GLY A 26 -9.02 5.88 -20.47
CA GLY A 26 -10.24 5.08 -20.47
C GLY A 26 -11.52 5.85 -20.08
N SER A 27 -12.67 5.21 -20.10
CA SER A 27 -13.96 5.85 -19.76
C SER A 27 -13.89 6.52 -18.36
N ILE A 28 -14.85 7.41 -18.09
CA ILE A 28 -14.94 8.06 -16.77
C ILE A 28 -15.08 6.99 -15.67
N GLU A 29 -15.86 5.95 -15.94
CA GLU A 29 -16.06 4.81 -15.03
C GLU A 29 -14.76 4.08 -14.74
N GLU A 30 -13.94 3.78 -15.75
CA GLU A 30 -12.63 3.14 -15.56
C GLU A 30 -11.65 4.03 -14.81
N ARG A 31 -11.70 5.34 -15.02
CA ARG A 31 -10.89 6.31 -14.30
C ARG A 31 -11.35 6.41 -12.84
N LEU A 32 -12.65 6.45 -12.60
CA LEU A 32 -13.22 6.46 -11.25
C LEU A 32 -12.83 5.19 -10.50
N GLN A 33 -13.00 4.01 -11.13
CA GLN A 33 -12.62 2.74 -10.53
C GLN A 33 -11.14 2.72 -10.12
N ARG A 34 -10.23 3.24 -10.95
CA ARG A 34 -8.81 3.33 -10.59
C ARG A 34 -8.57 4.23 -9.37
N VAL A 35 -9.28 5.35 -9.27
CA VAL A 35 -9.16 6.23 -8.10
C VAL A 35 -9.69 5.54 -6.83
N GLU A 36 -10.84 4.86 -6.94
CA GLU A 36 -11.43 4.11 -5.83
C GLU A 36 -10.50 2.98 -5.36
N ASP A 37 -9.89 2.25 -6.29
CA ASP A 37 -8.92 1.19 -6.01
C ASP A 37 -7.66 1.74 -5.32
N GLU A 38 -7.10 2.83 -5.83
CA GLU A 38 -5.95 3.47 -5.18
C GLU A 38 -6.28 3.95 -3.76
N LEU A 39 -7.45 4.55 -3.57
CA LEU A 39 -7.91 4.97 -2.23
C LEU A 39 -8.13 3.77 -1.31
N ALA A 40 -8.66 2.66 -1.82
CA ALA A 40 -8.85 1.43 -1.05
C ALA A 40 -7.50 0.84 -0.60
N ILE A 41 -6.51 0.77 -1.49
CA ILE A 41 -5.15 0.33 -1.14
C ILE A 41 -4.51 1.27 -0.11
N ARG A 42 -4.64 2.58 -0.27
CA ARG A 42 -4.14 3.56 0.72
C ARG A 42 -4.78 3.37 2.09
N ARG A 43 -6.09 3.03 2.15
CA ARG A 43 -6.76 2.69 3.42
C ARG A 43 -6.16 1.46 4.07
N VAL A 44 -5.83 0.40 3.30
CA VAL A 44 -5.12 -0.78 3.82
C VAL A 44 -3.75 -0.40 4.38
N LEU A 45 -2.97 0.44 3.66
CA LEU A 45 -1.65 0.91 4.10
C LEU A 45 -1.73 1.72 5.41
N VAL A 46 -2.75 2.54 5.58
CA VAL A 46 -2.99 3.32 6.82
C VAL A 46 -3.47 2.40 7.94
N ALA A 47 -4.41 1.49 7.65
CA ALA A 47 -4.94 0.53 8.63
C ALA A 47 -3.84 -0.38 9.19
N TYR A 48 -2.83 -0.73 8.39
CA TYR A 48 -1.69 -1.53 8.81
C TYR A 48 -0.97 -0.92 10.04
N SER A 49 -0.62 0.36 9.98
CA SER A 49 -0.01 1.05 11.12
C SER A 49 -0.98 1.21 12.29
N ALA A 50 -2.22 1.57 12.00
CA ALA A 50 -3.23 1.79 13.03
C ALA A 50 -3.57 0.52 13.84
N THR A 51 -3.72 -0.63 13.17
CA THR A 51 -4.00 -1.91 13.85
C THR A 51 -2.79 -2.40 14.63
N GLN A 52 -1.57 -2.20 14.11
CA GLN A 52 -0.34 -2.53 14.84
C GLN A 52 -0.20 -1.68 16.11
N ASP A 53 -0.41 -0.38 16.02
CA ASP A 53 -0.32 0.55 17.14
C ASP A 53 -1.40 0.27 18.21
N ALA A 54 -2.61 -0.11 17.77
CA ALA A 54 -3.68 -0.53 18.65
C ALA A 54 -3.51 -1.94 19.24
N ARG A 55 -2.50 -2.70 18.78
CA ARG A 55 -2.35 -4.15 19.03
C ARG A 55 -3.59 -4.97 18.66
N ASP A 56 -4.35 -4.50 17.67
CA ASP A 56 -5.40 -5.28 17.03
C ASP A 56 -4.77 -6.27 16.03
N TYR A 57 -4.21 -7.35 16.56
CA TYR A 57 -3.48 -8.33 15.74
C TYR A 57 -4.40 -9.10 14.80
N ALA A 58 -5.66 -9.29 15.16
CA ALA A 58 -6.65 -9.90 14.29
C ALA A 58 -6.99 -8.98 13.11
N GLY A 59 -7.25 -7.70 13.38
CA GLY A 59 -7.44 -6.67 12.35
C GLY A 59 -6.23 -6.52 11.45
N TYR A 60 -5.02 -6.52 12.01
CA TYR A 60 -3.78 -6.47 11.25
C TYR A 60 -3.63 -7.67 10.30
N ALA A 61 -3.80 -8.91 10.81
CA ALA A 61 -3.72 -10.11 10.01
C ALA A 61 -4.79 -10.16 8.91
N ALA A 62 -6.00 -9.62 9.16
CA ALA A 62 -7.08 -9.53 8.19
C ALA A 62 -6.82 -8.59 7.01
N LEU A 63 -5.82 -7.70 7.10
CA LEU A 63 -5.36 -6.87 5.98
C LEU A 63 -4.62 -7.68 4.91
N PHE A 64 -4.10 -8.86 5.28
CA PHE A 64 -3.43 -9.76 4.35
C PHE A 64 -4.43 -10.68 3.64
N ALA A 65 -4.09 -11.10 2.43
CA ALA A 65 -4.77 -12.19 1.74
C ALA A 65 -4.66 -13.50 2.56
N ARG A 66 -5.49 -14.50 2.28
CA ARG A 66 -5.44 -15.80 3.00
C ARG A 66 -4.04 -16.43 2.95
N GLU A 67 -3.40 -16.35 1.77
CA GLU A 67 -2.03 -16.82 1.53
C GLU A 67 -1.00 -15.66 1.60
N GLY A 68 -1.37 -14.55 2.22
CA GLY A 68 -0.51 -13.37 2.32
C GLY A 68 0.75 -13.64 3.12
N GLU A 69 1.81 -12.89 2.83
CA GLU A 69 3.13 -13.07 3.43
C GLU A 69 3.69 -11.75 3.97
N TRP A 70 4.22 -11.78 5.17
CA TRP A 70 5.01 -10.71 5.75
C TRP A 70 6.48 -11.13 5.84
N VAL A 71 7.40 -10.29 5.36
CA VAL A 71 8.84 -10.61 5.26
C VAL A 71 9.68 -9.50 5.86
N ASN A 72 10.66 -9.88 6.68
CA ASN A 72 11.71 -8.99 7.17
C ASN A 72 13.05 -9.75 7.24
N GLY A 73 14.01 -9.33 6.44
CA GLY A 73 15.28 -10.04 6.29
C GLY A 73 15.08 -11.49 5.85
N ASN A 74 15.54 -12.43 6.66
CA ASN A 74 15.39 -13.87 6.42
C ASN A 74 14.11 -14.48 7.03
N ASN A 75 13.30 -13.67 7.73
CA ASN A 75 12.07 -14.13 8.34
C ASN A 75 10.89 -13.91 7.38
N ALA A 76 10.10 -14.95 7.18
CA ALA A 76 8.87 -14.90 6.40
C ALA A 76 7.75 -15.59 7.18
N TYR A 77 6.60 -14.91 7.25
CA TYR A 77 5.40 -15.40 7.93
C TYR A 77 4.27 -15.46 6.91
N LYS A 78 3.84 -16.67 6.58
CA LYS A 78 2.84 -16.92 5.54
C LYS A 78 1.50 -17.30 6.13
N GLY A 79 0.45 -16.66 5.67
CA GLY A 79 -0.93 -16.82 6.13
C GLY A 79 -1.24 -15.99 7.37
N ARG A 80 -2.52 -15.69 7.56
CA ARG A 80 -3.02 -14.80 8.62
C ARG A 80 -2.65 -15.27 10.02
N ASP A 81 -2.72 -16.57 10.27
CA ASP A 81 -2.40 -17.14 11.59
C ASP A 81 -0.92 -16.98 11.93
N ALA A 82 -0.03 -17.20 10.96
CA ALA A 82 1.41 -17.00 11.17
C ALA A 82 1.75 -15.53 11.42
N ILE A 83 1.09 -14.61 10.70
CA ILE A 83 1.24 -13.16 10.86
C ILE A 83 0.71 -12.71 12.24
N TYR A 84 -0.46 -13.19 12.66
CA TYR A 84 -0.99 -12.97 14.00
C TYR A 84 0.00 -13.42 15.08
N ASN A 85 0.43 -14.68 15.00
CA ASN A 85 1.35 -15.28 15.98
C ASN A 85 2.73 -14.58 16.02
N MET A 86 3.19 -14.04 14.90
CA MET A 86 4.38 -13.20 14.84
C MET A 86 4.24 -11.96 15.74
N LEU A 87 3.09 -11.26 15.66
CA LEU A 87 2.84 -10.07 16.49
C LEU A 87 2.73 -10.43 17.97
N VAL A 88 2.04 -11.53 18.30
CA VAL A 88 2.00 -12.05 19.69
C VAL A 88 3.39 -12.38 20.20
N GLY A 89 4.23 -12.99 19.36
CA GLY A 89 5.62 -13.30 19.72
C GLY A 89 6.50 -12.06 19.91
N LEU A 90 6.20 -10.95 19.23
CA LEU A 90 6.96 -9.69 19.35
C LEU A 90 6.52 -8.86 20.56
N TYR A 91 5.23 -8.77 20.82
CA TYR A 91 4.66 -7.78 21.75
C TYR A 91 3.90 -8.40 22.93
N GLY A 92 3.67 -9.72 22.92
CA GLY A 92 2.75 -10.39 23.84
C GLY A 92 1.27 -10.10 23.55
N GLU A 93 0.36 -10.79 24.21
CA GLU A 93 -1.07 -10.50 24.12
C GLU A 93 -1.38 -9.17 24.83
N PRO A 94 -2.14 -8.27 24.20
CA PRO A 94 -2.52 -7.02 24.85
C PRO A 94 -3.50 -7.30 26.00
N PRO A 95 -3.36 -6.61 27.15
CA PRO A 95 -4.37 -6.70 28.21
C PRO A 95 -5.69 -6.08 27.75
N GLU A 96 -6.78 -6.46 28.43
CA GLU A 96 -8.11 -5.86 28.18
C GLU A 96 -8.04 -4.33 28.34
N GLY A 97 -8.62 -3.59 27.38
CA GLY A 97 -8.62 -2.13 27.38
C GLY A 97 -7.27 -1.50 27.06
N TYR A 98 -6.36 -2.25 26.43
CA TYR A 98 -5.04 -1.73 26.05
C TYR A 98 -5.12 -0.44 25.26
N VAL A 99 -4.34 0.55 25.68
CA VAL A 99 -4.11 1.82 24.99
C VAL A 99 -2.60 2.01 24.85
N ASN A 100 -2.12 2.14 23.60
CA ASN A 100 -0.71 2.34 23.36
C ASN A 100 -0.28 3.78 23.66
N ASN A 101 0.57 3.95 24.66
CA ASN A 101 1.17 5.22 25.04
C ASN A 101 2.70 5.24 24.86
N GLU A 102 3.25 4.14 24.30
CA GLU A 102 4.71 3.92 24.24
C GLU A 102 5.28 4.09 22.84
N SER A 103 4.46 3.88 21.81
CA SER A 103 4.94 3.96 20.43
C SER A 103 3.83 4.21 19.43
N TYR A 104 4.19 4.71 18.25
CA TYR A 104 3.31 4.77 17.08
C TYR A 104 4.12 4.76 15.79
N HIS A 105 3.48 4.32 14.71
CA HIS A 105 4.07 4.29 13.38
C HIS A 105 3.57 5.47 12.54
N ILE A 106 4.50 6.08 11.82
CA ILE A 106 4.20 7.02 10.72
C ILE A 106 4.45 6.31 9.41
N SER A 107 3.42 6.12 8.59
CA SER A 107 3.54 5.64 7.22
C SER A 107 3.28 6.76 6.24
N THR A 108 4.13 6.91 5.21
CA THR A 108 4.09 8.04 4.27
C THR A 108 4.66 7.68 2.89
N ASN A 109 4.62 8.63 1.96
CA ASN A 109 5.20 8.52 0.61
C ASN A 109 4.64 7.33 -0.17
N PHE A 110 3.33 7.08 -0.05
CA PHE A 110 2.66 6.00 -0.74
C PHE A 110 2.71 6.19 -2.26
N GLN A 111 3.31 5.24 -2.95
CA GLN A 111 3.34 5.13 -4.41
C GLN A 111 2.63 3.85 -4.78
N VAL A 112 1.47 3.94 -5.40
CA VAL A 112 0.64 2.80 -5.80
C VAL A 112 0.63 2.67 -7.32
N THR A 113 0.77 1.45 -7.82
CA THR A 113 0.65 1.12 -9.24
C THR A 113 -0.37 -0.01 -9.41
N LEU A 114 -1.48 0.30 -10.09
CA LEU A 114 -2.59 -0.63 -10.33
C LEU A 114 -2.36 -1.44 -11.61
N GLN A 115 -2.70 -2.74 -11.57
CA GLN A 115 -2.63 -3.67 -12.71
C GLN A 115 -3.82 -4.64 -12.66
N GLY A 116 -5.02 -4.17 -13.01
CA GLY A 116 -6.26 -4.94 -12.87
C GLY A 116 -6.53 -5.29 -11.40
N ASP A 117 -6.68 -6.59 -11.09
CA ASP A 117 -6.92 -7.09 -9.73
C ASP A 117 -5.62 -7.31 -8.92
N ARG A 118 -4.52 -6.78 -9.39
CA ARG A 118 -3.23 -6.72 -8.68
C ARG A 118 -2.74 -5.29 -8.61
N ALA A 119 -1.93 -5.02 -7.60
CA ALA A 119 -1.23 -3.74 -7.48
C ALA A 119 0.10 -3.94 -6.77
N THR A 120 0.98 -2.97 -6.93
CA THR A 120 2.19 -2.82 -6.11
C THR A 120 2.16 -1.49 -5.40
N ALA A 121 2.78 -1.43 -4.22
CA ALA A 121 3.00 -0.16 -3.55
C ALA A 121 4.40 -0.08 -2.93
N ARG A 122 4.88 1.16 -2.80
CA ARG A 122 6.06 1.49 -2.00
C ARG A 122 5.68 2.57 -1.00
N SER A 123 6.24 2.47 0.20
CA SER A 123 6.04 3.49 1.23
C SER A 123 7.28 3.62 2.11
N ARG A 124 7.29 4.68 2.91
CA ARG A 124 8.26 4.87 4.00
C ARG A 124 7.54 4.73 5.32
N HIS A 125 8.27 4.23 6.32
CA HIS A 125 7.76 4.20 7.69
C HIS A 125 8.79 4.73 8.68
N LEU A 126 8.30 5.18 9.81
CA LEU A 126 9.07 5.60 10.96
C LEU A 126 8.35 5.12 12.21
N LEU A 127 9.07 4.37 13.05
CA LEU A 127 8.63 4.03 14.40
C LEU A 127 9.11 5.12 15.35
N ILE A 128 8.18 5.72 16.06
CA ILE A 128 8.42 6.64 17.17
C ILE A 128 8.14 5.88 18.46
N MET A 129 9.05 5.95 19.40
CA MET A 129 8.88 5.38 20.75
C MET A 129 9.00 6.47 21.82
N ARG A 130 8.47 6.20 22.99
CA ARG A 130 8.65 7.05 24.16
C ARG A 130 10.12 7.02 24.59
N GLY A 131 10.76 8.17 24.66
CA GLY A 131 12.10 8.34 25.21
C GLY A 131 12.13 8.36 26.73
N PRO A 132 13.32 8.39 27.33
CA PRO A 132 13.50 8.28 28.79
C PRO A 132 12.80 9.38 29.60
N ASN A 133 12.62 10.58 29.01
CA ASN A 133 11.93 11.71 29.65
C ASN A 133 10.49 11.88 29.15
N GLY A 134 9.96 10.90 28.39
CA GLY A 134 8.61 10.93 27.81
C GLY A 134 8.52 11.60 26.44
N GLU A 135 9.61 12.05 25.85
CA GLU A 135 9.69 12.66 24.53
C GLU A 135 9.50 11.64 23.40
N PRO A 136 8.91 12.04 22.26
CA PRO A 136 8.85 11.18 21.08
C PRO A 136 10.24 11.02 20.47
N THR A 137 10.75 9.79 20.43
CA THR A 137 12.09 9.45 19.94
C THR A 137 12.00 8.58 18.69
N PRO A 138 12.52 8.99 17.53
CA PRO A 138 12.62 8.13 16.36
C PRO A 138 13.53 6.91 16.65
N MET A 139 13.05 5.70 16.39
CA MET A 139 13.79 4.47 16.68
C MET A 139 14.12 3.65 15.45
N LEU A 140 13.21 3.57 14.49
CA LEU A 140 13.38 2.76 13.29
C LEU A 140 12.74 3.48 12.10
N GLY A 141 13.52 3.73 11.08
CA GLY A 141 13.04 4.22 9.79
C GLY A 141 13.33 3.21 8.68
N GLY A 142 12.35 2.96 7.83
CA GLY A 142 12.48 1.97 6.78
C GLY A 142 11.60 2.24 5.57
N ARG A 143 11.47 1.23 4.74
CA ARG A 143 10.55 1.22 3.61
C ARG A 143 9.83 -0.12 3.53
N TYR A 144 8.60 -0.05 3.01
CA TYR A 144 7.85 -1.23 2.60
C TYR A 144 7.82 -1.33 1.08
N GLU A 145 7.86 -2.57 0.59
CA GLU A 145 7.52 -2.94 -0.78
C GLU A 145 6.39 -3.96 -0.70
N ASP A 146 5.27 -3.64 -1.35
CA ASP A 146 4.02 -4.36 -1.23
C ASP A 146 3.53 -4.88 -2.57
N GLU A 147 2.99 -6.10 -2.55
CA GLU A 147 2.14 -6.66 -3.57
C GLU A 147 0.72 -6.79 -3.01
N PHE A 148 -0.26 -6.36 -3.79
CA PHE A 148 -1.68 -6.45 -3.46
C PHE A 148 -2.42 -7.34 -4.43
N ILE A 149 -3.51 -7.94 -3.94
CA ILE A 149 -4.47 -8.71 -4.73
C ILE A 149 -5.89 -8.32 -4.31
N ARG A 150 -6.82 -8.37 -5.26
CA ARG A 150 -8.24 -8.29 -4.94
C ARG A 150 -8.72 -9.69 -4.55
N GLU A 151 -9.13 -9.85 -3.30
CA GLU A 151 -9.68 -11.09 -2.73
C GLU A 151 -11.09 -10.81 -2.21
N ASP A 152 -12.08 -11.54 -2.68
CA ASP A 152 -13.49 -11.36 -2.32
C ASP A 152 -14.00 -9.91 -2.50
N GLY A 153 -13.52 -9.22 -3.54
CA GLY A 153 -13.88 -7.83 -3.86
C GLY A 153 -13.09 -6.78 -3.07
N GLU A 154 -12.24 -7.16 -2.14
CA GLU A 154 -11.43 -6.25 -1.32
C GLU A 154 -9.95 -6.32 -1.66
N TRP A 155 -9.25 -5.18 -1.55
CA TRP A 155 -7.81 -5.15 -1.68
C TRP A 155 -7.14 -5.70 -0.41
N LYS A 156 -6.26 -6.70 -0.58
CA LYS A 156 -5.50 -7.34 0.50
C LYS A 156 -4.01 -7.34 0.16
N ILE A 157 -3.18 -7.30 1.18
CA ILE A 157 -1.73 -7.46 1.04
C ILE A 157 -1.45 -8.92 0.70
N LEU A 158 -0.93 -9.18 -0.50
CA LEU A 158 -0.45 -10.50 -0.90
C LEU A 158 0.95 -10.76 -0.36
N ARG A 159 1.80 -9.73 -0.43
CA ARG A 159 3.15 -9.82 0.11
C ARG A 159 3.60 -8.43 0.57
N ARG A 160 4.15 -8.33 1.78
CA ARG A 160 4.83 -7.16 2.29
C ARG A 160 6.25 -7.49 2.66
N VAL A 161 7.21 -6.72 2.16
CA VAL A 161 8.59 -6.79 2.58
C VAL A 161 8.95 -5.52 3.33
N ASP A 162 9.39 -5.69 4.57
CA ASP A 162 9.94 -4.63 5.40
C ASP A 162 11.46 -4.57 5.24
N TYR A 163 11.96 -3.40 4.87
CA TYR A 163 13.38 -3.11 4.75
C TYR A 163 13.78 -2.04 5.77
N PRO A 164 14.31 -2.42 6.94
CA PRO A 164 14.93 -1.46 7.86
C PRO A 164 16.07 -0.71 7.16
N VAL A 165 16.14 0.60 7.38
CA VAL A 165 17.16 1.48 6.77
C VAL A 165 17.99 2.18 7.83
N MET A 166 17.37 2.65 8.91
CA MET A 166 18.01 3.33 10.03
C MET A 166 17.31 2.93 11.33
N PRO A 167 17.93 2.15 12.21
CA PRO A 167 19.17 1.40 12.01
C PRO A 167 19.04 0.36 10.90
N THR A 168 20.18 -0.19 10.47
CA THR A 168 20.20 -1.36 9.58
C THR A 168 19.57 -2.58 10.24
N GLN A 169 19.25 -3.62 9.47
CA GLN A 169 18.71 -4.87 10.02
C GLN A 169 19.60 -5.46 11.13
N GLU A 170 20.93 -5.43 10.93
CA GLU A 170 21.88 -5.97 11.90
C GLU A 170 21.90 -5.16 13.20
N GLU A 171 21.99 -3.83 13.10
CA GLU A 171 21.96 -2.92 14.24
C GLU A 171 20.64 -3.03 15.04
N TRP A 172 19.52 -3.16 14.32
CA TRP A 172 18.20 -3.35 14.93
C TRP A 172 18.12 -4.66 15.72
N MET A 173 18.61 -5.77 15.16
CA MET A 173 18.63 -7.05 15.86
C MET A 173 19.53 -7.03 17.10
N GLN A 174 20.67 -6.34 17.05
CA GLN A 174 21.52 -6.13 18.21
C GLN A 174 20.80 -5.34 19.32
N PHE A 175 20.11 -4.24 18.95
CA PHE A 175 19.33 -3.43 19.88
C PHE A 175 18.21 -4.25 20.56
N ILE A 176 17.42 -5.01 19.82
CA ILE A 176 16.35 -5.85 20.37
C ILE A 176 16.90 -6.94 21.30
N THR A 177 18.04 -7.53 20.96
CA THR A 177 18.70 -8.53 21.81
C THR A 177 19.13 -7.93 23.14
N THR A 178 19.69 -6.72 23.12
CA THR A 178 20.10 -5.98 24.32
C THR A 178 18.90 -5.64 25.20
N LEU A 179 17.79 -5.19 24.63
CA LEU A 179 16.57 -4.89 25.39
C LEU A 179 16.01 -6.14 26.09
N ARG A 180 15.99 -7.30 25.42
CA ARG A 180 15.49 -8.56 26.00
C ARG A 180 16.36 -9.10 27.11
N SER A 181 17.67 -8.85 27.09
CA SER A 181 18.60 -9.29 28.15
C SER A 181 18.57 -8.37 29.37
N ALA A 182 17.95 -7.21 29.30
CA ALA A 182 17.80 -6.24 30.37
C ALA A 182 16.49 -6.37 31.18
N GLN A 183 15.59 -7.26 30.73
CA GLN A 183 14.34 -7.61 31.44
C GLN A 183 14.46 -8.91 32.20
#